data_18a44a2b44878c28e8c6bfc29578de70
#
_entry.id   18a44a2b44878c28e8c6bfc29578de70
#
_cell.length_a   1.000
_cell.length_b   1.000
_cell.length_c   1.000
_cell.angle_alpha   90.00
_cell.angle_beta   90.00
_cell.angle_gamma   90.00
#
_symmetry.space_group_name_H-M   'P 1'
#
loop_
_entity.id
_entity.type
_entity.pdbx_description
1 polymer ?
#
loop_
_entity_poly.entity_id
_entity_poly.type
_entity_poly.pdbx_seq_one_letter_code
_entity_poly.pdbx_strand_id
1 'polypeptide(L)'
;MHILITGAAGFLGQRLAQRLLQNPSLQQLTLTDILLPPVPNQDSRVISKQLDLTDISATRSLVSSNITAVYHLAAVVSGQAEANFDLGIAVNCDGTRNLLEAVRHQAPGARFIFASSLAVFGGQLPDTITNDTPVRPQSSYGTQKAICELWINDYTRKGFIDGRILRLPTVCVRPGKPNAAASSFASSIIREPISGQSALCPVDLNLALWLSSPDTVTANLAHSLTIPASKFTTTRTLNLPGITVTVKAMLDALSEVAGPEARERVQLQSDEVISRIVASWPSRFEVSRAVELGFERDRSFQDIIQAHIAYVSAAKS
;
A
#
# COMPACT_ATOMS: atom_id res chain seq x y z
N MET A 1 6.12 20.95 10.00
CA MET A 1 6.62 19.60 9.64
C MET A 1 7.15 19.60 8.22
N HIS A 2 8.27 18.90 7.98
CA HIS A 2 8.73 18.57 6.62
C HIS A 2 8.60 17.05 6.42
N ILE A 3 7.84 16.65 5.41
CA ILE A 3 7.53 15.25 5.12
C ILE A 3 8.12 14.86 3.76
N LEU A 4 8.74 13.69 3.68
CA LEU A 4 9.20 13.06 2.45
C LEU A 4 8.29 11.88 2.09
N ILE A 5 7.84 11.80 0.83
CA ILE A 5 7.14 10.62 0.28
C ILE A 5 7.97 10.04 -0.86
N THR A 6 8.34 8.78 -0.77
CA THR A 6 8.90 8.02 -1.89
C THR A 6 7.81 7.17 -2.53
N GLY A 7 7.90 6.86 -3.81
CA GLY A 7 6.79 6.25 -4.55
C GLY A 7 5.67 7.26 -4.82
N ALA A 8 6.01 8.53 -4.85
CA ALA A 8 5.06 9.64 -4.88
C ALA A 8 4.37 9.84 -6.24
N ALA A 9 4.92 9.33 -7.34
CA ALA A 9 4.24 9.31 -8.64
C ALA A 9 3.17 8.20 -8.72
N GLY A 10 3.25 7.23 -7.80
CA GLY A 10 2.29 6.14 -7.70
C GLY A 10 0.93 6.59 -7.16
N PHE A 11 -0.08 5.73 -7.39
CA PHE A 11 -1.47 6.02 -7.02
C PHE A 11 -1.67 6.36 -5.53
N LEU A 12 -1.11 5.55 -4.60
CA LEU A 12 -1.23 5.83 -3.16
C LEU A 12 -0.42 7.08 -2.76
N GLY A 13 0.76 7.28 -3.38
CA GLY A 13 1.62 8.43 -3.11
C GLY A 13 0.93 9.74 -3.43
N GLN A 14 0.25 9.83 -4.59
CA GLN A 14 -0.50 11.01 -5.00
C GLN A 14 -1.69 11.31 -4.06
N ARG A 15 -2.47 10.31 -3.70
CA ARG A 15 -3.58 10.48 -2.76
C ARG A 15 -3.12 10.88 -1.36
N LEU A 16 -2.04 10.26 -0.90
CA LEU A 16 -1.45 10.61 0.40
C LEU A 16 -0.93 12.05 0.39
N ALA A 17 -0.25 12.48 -0.69
CA ALA A 17 0.22 13.85 -0.83
C ALA A 17 -0.93 14.85 -0.75
N GLN A 18 -2.03 14.64 -1.49
CA GLN A 18 -3.23 15.48 -1.43
C GLN A 18 -3.82 15.56 -0.02
N ARG A 19 -3.90 14.43 0.69
CA ARG A 19 -4.42 14.38 2.06
C ARG A 19 -3.52 15.11 3.05
N LEU A 20 -2.20 14.94 2.95
CA LEU A 20 -1.24 15.60 3.85
C LEU A 20 -1.20 17.12 3.63
N LEU A 21 -1.44 17.60 2.41
CA LEU A 21 -1.54 19.04 2.12
C LEU A 21 -2.70 19.75 2.82
N GLN A 22 -3.71 19.00 3.28
CA GLN A 22 -4.81 19.53 4.08
C GLN A 22 -4.40 19.82 5.55
N ASN A 23 -3.23 19.31 5.97
CA ASN A 23 -2.74 19.56 7.33
C ASN A 23 -2.09 20.96 7.43
N PRO A 24 -2.65 21.88 8.25
CA PRO A 24 -2.11 23.23 8.37
C PRO A 24 -0.70 23.29 8.98
N SER A 25 -0.28 22.27 9.73
CA SER A 25 1.06 22.18 10.31
C SER A 25 2.13 21.72 9.31
N LEU A 26 1.75 21.35 8.08
CA LEU A 26 2.70 20.97 7.04
C LEU A 26 3.35 22.22 6.44
N GLN A 27 4.67 22.31 6.59
CA GLN A 27 5.49 23.40 6.04
C GLN A 27 6.08 23.04 4.68
N GLN A 28 6.49 21.78 4.51
CA GLN A 28 7.10 21.31 3.27
C GLN A 28 6.76 19.83 3.02
N LEU A 29 6.50 19.50 1.77
CA LEU A 29 6.28 18.16 1.29
C LEU A 29 7.24 17.86 0.13
N THR A 30 8.17 16.95 0.34
CA THR A 30 9.05 16.46 -0.74
C THR A 30 8.47 15.18 -1.32
N LEU A 31 8.22 15.19 -2.63
CA LEU A 31 7.73 14.05 -3.39
C LEU A 31 8.87 13.50 -4.26
N THR A 32 9.12 12.20 -4.19
CA THR A 32 10.13 11.55 -5.04
C THR A 32 9.68 10.21 -5.58
N ASP A 33 10.11 9.92 -6.80
CA ASP A 33 9.87 8.65 -7.49
C ASP A 33 10.86 8.51 -8.65
N ILE A 34 10.94 7.32 -9.27
CA ILE A 34 11.70 7.09 -10.51
C ILE A 34 11.12 7.94 -11.68
N LEU A 35 9.84 8.26 -11.64
CA LEU A 35 9.20 9.23 -12.51
C LEU A 35 9.00 10.54 -11.73
N LEU A 36 9.11 11.70 -12.39
CA LEU A 36 8.86 12.97 -11.71
C LEU A 36 7.41 13.04 -11.19
N PRO A 37 7.20 13.09 -9.84
CA PRO A 37 5.85 13.15 -9.30
C PRO A 37 5.12 14.44 -9.67
N PRO A 38 3.84 14.41 -10.09
CA PRO A 38 3.06 15.62 -10.27
C PRO A 38 2.85 16.35 -8.94
N VAL A 39 2.89 17.69 -8.98
CA VAL A 39 2.67 18.55 -7.83
C VAL A 39 1.16 18.78 -7.67
N PRO A 40 0.52 18.30 -6.57
CA PRO A 40 -0.90 18.50 -6.37
C PRO A 40 -1.25 19.99 -6.26
N ASN A 41 -2.24 20.44 -7.04
CA ASN A 41 -2.77 21.81 -7.05
C ASN A 41 -1.70 22.91 -7.21
N GLN A 42 -0.52 22.61 -7.75
CA GLN A 42 0.63 23.52 -7.82
C GLN A 42 1.00 24.16 -6.46
N ASP A 43 0.77 23.42 -5.35
CA ASP A 43 0.99 23.91 -4.00
C ASP A 43 2.47 24.25 -3.78
N SER A 44 2.75 25.48 -3.38
CA SER A 44 4.12 26.01 -3.21
C SER A 44 4.92 25.33 -2.10
N ARG A 45 4.26 24.59 -1.20
CA ARG A 45 4.93 23.79 -0.17
C ARG A 45 5.53 22.49 -0.70
N VAL A 46 5.21 22.12 -1.96
CA VAL A 46 5.63 20.85 -2.56
C VAL A 46 6.91 21.01 -3.37
N ILE A 47 7.89 20.17 -3.07
CA ILE A 47 9.09 19.97 -3.88
C ILE A 47 8.98 18.59 -4.54
N SER A 48 8.98 18.55 -5.86
CA SER A 48 8.98 17.30 -6.64
C SER A 48 10.37 17.02 -7.19
N LYS A 49 10.84 15.77 -7.01
CA LYS A 49 12.16 15.30 -7.47
C LYS A 49 12.04 13.93 -8.13
N GLN A 50 12.59 13.81 -9.31
CA GLN A 50 12.83 12.49 -9.92
C GLN A 50 14.11 11.90 -9.35
N LEU A 51 14.05 10.65 -8.83
CA LEU A 51 15.19 10.01 -8.20
C LEU A 51 15.01 8.49 -8.16
N ASP A 52 16.09 7.77 -8.42
CA ASP A 52 16.19 6.33 -8.20
C ASP A 52 16.80 6.05 -6.81
N LEU A 53 16.03 5.35 -5.96
CA LEU A 53 16.49 4.99 -4.61
C LEU A 53 17.64 3.98 -4.60
N THR A 54 17.93 3.32 -5.73
CA THR A 54 19.10 2.44 -5.87
C THR A 54 20.41 3.23 -5.98
N ASP A 55 20.36 4.51 -6.37
CA ASP A 55 21.49 5.43 -6.30
C ASP A 55 21.68 5.93 -4.87
N ILE A 56 22.72 5.42 -4.21
CA ILE A 56 23.09 5.72 -2.82
C ILE A 56 23.34 7.22 -2.63
N SER A 57 24.08 7.84 -3.55
CA SER A 57 24.49 9.25 -3.45
C SER A 57 23.30 10.18 -3.60
N ALA A 58 22.45 9.92 -4.59
CA ALA A 58 21.22 10.65 -4.81
C ALA A 58 20.26 10.49 -3.63
N THR A 59 20.05 9.26 -3.13
CA THR A 59 19.21 8.98 -1.96
C THR A 59 19.72 9.68 -0.71
N ARG A 60 21.04 9.71 -0.49
CA ARG A 60 21.64 10.43 0.64
C ARG A 60 21.40 11.94 0.54
N SER A 61 21.53 12.54 -0.64
CA SER A 61 21.29 13.97 -0.86
C SER A 61 19.83 14.38 -0.81
N LEU A 62 18.90 13.43 -0.95
CA LEU A 62 17.46 13.66 -0.85
C LEU A 62 17.03 14.00 0.58
N VAL A 63 17.65 13.35 1.58
CA VAL A 63 17.28 13.49 2.99
C VAL A 63 18.04 14.67 3.59
N SER A 64 17.31 15.62 4.16
CA SER A 64 17.86 16.78 4.88
C SER A 64 17.51 16.72 6.37
N SER A 65 18.26 17.43 7.21
CA SER A 65 18.11 17.38 8.67
C SER A 65 16.78 17.92 9.22
N ASN A 66 16.03 18.65 8.40
CA ASN A 66 14.71 19.18 8.75
C ASN A 66 13.54 18.22 8.43
N ILE A 67 13.81 17.05 7.81
CA ILE A 67 12.79 16.04 7.59
C ILE A 67 12.35 15.44 8.94
N THR A 68 11.06 15.52 9.21
CA THR A 68 10.45 15.02 10.45
C THR A 68 9.73 13.70 10.26
N ALA A 69 9.36 13.38 9.00
CA ALA A 69 8.72 12.10 8.67
C ALA A 69 9.01 11.68 7.23
N VAL A 70 9.07 10.37 7.02
CA VAL A 70 9.23 9.71 5.72
C VAL A 70 8.10 8.71 5.54
N TYR A 71 7.36 8.80 4.43
CA TYR A 71 6.48 7.76 3.95
C TYR A 71 7.19 6.99 2.83
N HIS A 72 7.55 5.76 3.10
CA HIS A 72 8.21 4.91 2.11
C HIS A 72 7.19 4.00 1.43
N LEU A 73 6.70 4.45 0.25
CA LEU A 73 5.73 3.75 -0.58
C LEU A 73 6.34 3.18 -1.87
N ALA A 74 7.57 3.61 -2.21
CA ALA A 74 8.27 3.13 -3.39
C ALA A 74 8.50 1.62 -3.31
N ALA A 75 8.09 0.90 -4.33
CA ALA A 75 8.34 -0.53 -4.47
C ALA A 75 8.05 -1.03 -5.90
N VAL A 76 8.79 -2.03 -6.31
CA VAL A 76 8.40 -2.92 -7.39
C VAL A 76 7.32 -3.85 -6.86
N VAL A 77 6.19 -3.96 -7.58
CA VAL A 77 4.99 -4.72 -7.15
C VAL A 77 5.13 -6.23 -7.34
N SER A 78 4.23 -7.00 -6.72
CA SER A 78 4.33 -8.45 -6.55
C SER A 78 4.62 -9.23 -7.83
N GLY A 79 3.86 -9.04 -8.90
CA GLY A 79 4.08 -9.80 -10.14
C GLY A 79 5.37 -9.39 -10.85
N GLN A 80 5.76 -8.11 -10.79
CA GLN A 80 7.01 -7.66 -11.40
C GLN A 80 8.23 -8.14 -10.60
N ALA A 81 8.18 -8.14 -9.27
CA ALA A 81 9.25 -8.65 -8.42
C ALA A 81 9.41 -10.18 -8.54
N GLU A 82 8.32 -10.91 -8.82
CA GLU A 82 8.36 -12.34 -9.12
C GLU A 82 8.98 -12.62 -10.49
N ALA A 83 8.64 -11.81 -11.50
CA ALA A 83 9.18 -11.94 -12.85
C ALA A 83 10.64 -11.47 -12.98
N ASN A 84 11.08 -10.52 -12.15
CA ASN A 84 12.43 -9.97 -12.17
C ASN A 84 12.95 -9.84 -10.73
N PHE A 85 13.60 -10.91 -10.27
CA PHE A 85 14.12 -11.03 -8.91
C PHE A 85 15.15 -9.94 -8.57
N ASP A 86 16.12 -9.71 -9.47
CA ASP A 86 17.21 -8.74 -9.25
C ASP A 86 16.68 -7.31 -9.13
N LEU A 87 15.72 -6.93 -9.98
CA LEU A 87 15.04 -5.63 -9.88
C LEU A 87 14.29 -5.51 -8.54
N GLY A 88 13.62 -6.59 -8.12
CA GLY A 88 12.92 -6.64 -6.85
C GLY A 88 13.88 -6.41 -5.67
N ILE A 89 15.02 -7.09 -5.63
CA ILE A 89 16.06 -6.91 -4.60
C ILE A 89 16.62 -5.48 -4.64
N ALA A 90 17.05 -5.01 -5.79
CA ALA A 90 17.66 -3.69 -5.92
C ALA A 90 16.72 -2.57 -5.42
N VAL A 91 15.45 -2.57 -5.86
CA VAL A 91 14.51 -1.49 -5.51
C VAL A 91 13.92 -1.69 -4.12
N ASN A 92 13.36 -2.89 -3.83
CA ASN A 92 12.61 -3.10 -2.59
C ASN A 92 13.54 -3.26 -1.37
N CYS A 93 14.69 -3.92 -1.51
CA CYS A 93 15.62 -4.11 -0.40
C CYS A 93 16.70 -3.03 -0.38
N ASP A 94 17.55 -2.95 -1.41
CA ASP A 94 18.68 -2.01 -1.39
C ASP A 94 18.21 -0.56 -1.38
N GLY A 95 17.20 -0.19 -2.17
CA GLY A 95 16.59 1.14 -2.14
C GLY A 95 16.03 1.50 -0.76
N THR A 96 15.35 0.56 -0.08
CA THR A 96 14.89 0.77 1.30
C THR A 96 16.05 0.94 2.27
N ARG A 97 17.10 0.12 2.15
CA ARG A 97 18.32 0.23 2.99
C ARG A 97 19.03 1.57 2.78
N ASN A 98 19.18 2.01 1.53
CA ASN A 98 19.79 3.29 1.21
C ASN A 98 19.02 4.45 1.86
N LEU A 99 17.68 4.40 1.81
CA LEU A 99 16.83 5.42 2.45
C LEU A 99 16.94 5.37 3.97
N LEU A 100 16.93 4.19 4.59
CA LEU A 100 17.12 4.02 6.04
C LEU A 100 18.46 4.59 6.50
N GLU A 101 19.55 4.32 5.78
CA GLU A 101 20.88 4.87 6.08
C GLU A 101 20.92 6.39 5.91
N ALA A 102 20.28 6.92 4.85
CA ALA A 102 20.18 8.36 4.66
C ALA A 102 19.44 9.03 5.84
N VAL A 103 18.29 8.45 6.26
CA VAL A 103 17.51 8.98 7.40
C VAL A 103 18.28 8.87 8.70
N ARG A 104 18.92 7.73 8.98
CA ARG A 104 19.73 7.53 10.19
C ARG A 104 20.81 8.58 10.35
N HIS A 105 21.47 8.98 9.25
CA HIS A 105 22.57 9.94 9.30
C HIS A 105 22.15 11.40 9.22
N GLN A 106 21.11 11.72 8.45
CA GLN A 106 20.72 13.09 8.15
C GLN A 106 19.55 13.60 9.00
N ALA A 107 18.60 12.70 9.34
CA ALA A 107 17.38 13.04 10.09
C ALA A 107 17.11 12.00 11.20
N PRO A 108 18.06 11.79 12.15
CA PRO A 108 17.90 10.78 13.19
C PRO A 108 16.64 11.02 14.02
N GLY A 109 15.93 9.94 14.35
CA GLY A 109 14.67 10.00 15.09
C GLY A 109 13.43 10.39 14.25
N ALA A 110 13.58 10.69 12.95
CA ALA A 110 12.44 10.95 12.09
C ALA A 110 11.47 9.74 12.06
N ARG A 111 10.16 10.03 11.95
CA ARG A 111 9.15 8.98 11.78
C ARG A 111 9.31 8.32 10.42
N PHE A 112 9.45 7.01 10.40
CA PHE A 112 9.62 6.24 9.16
C PHE A 112 8.42 5.31 8.97
N ILE A 113 7.45 5.73 8.16
CA ILE A 113 6.23 5.01 7.86
C ILE A 113 6.45 4.15 6.61
N PHE A 114 6.40 2.84 6.79
CA PHE A 114 6.65 1.87 5.73
C PHE A 114 5.37 1.16 5.31
N ALA A 115 5.05 1.26 4.03
CA ALA A 115 3.99 0.47 3.42
C ALA A 115 4.47 -0.97 3.18
N SER A 116 4.22 -1.84 4.16
CA SER A 116 4.36 -3.28 4.02
C SER A 116 3.09 -3.88 3.40
N SER A 117 2.94 -5.18 3.41
CA SER A 117 1.86 -5.87 2.71
C SER A 117 1.44 -7.14 3.47
N LEU A 118 0.20 -7.55 3.30
CA LEU A 118 -0.26 -8.88 3.70
C LEU A 118 0.50 -10.02 3.01
N ALA A 119 1.20 -9.74 1.90
CA ALA A 119 2.01 -10.72 1.16
C ALA A 119 3.24 -11.23 1.93
N VAL A 120 3.56 -10.66 3.10
CA VAL A 120 4.57 -11.21 4.03
C VAL A 120 4.13 -12.54 4.66
N PHE A 121 2.85 -12.84 4.63
CA PHE A 121 2.27 -14.10 5.11
C PHE A 121 2.10 -15.10 3.97
N GLY A 122 2.17 -16.38 4.29
CA GLY A 122 1.95 -17.48 3.36
C GLY A 122 2.32 -18.84 3.95
N GLY A 123 2.22 -19.90 3.14
CA GLY A 123 2.41 -21.28 3.58
C GLY A 123 1.25 -21.79 4.44
N GLN A 124 1.55 -22.55 5.47
CA GLN A 124 0.53 -22.98 6.43
C GLN A 124 0.18 -21.83 7.37
N LEU A 125 -0.99 -21.26 7.19
CA LEU A 125 -1.50 -20.13 7.96
C LEU A 125 -2.61 -20.60 8.93
N PRO A 126 -2.75 -19.95 10.09
CA PRO A 126 -3.93 -20.10 10.92
C PRO A 126 -5.15 -19.47 10.23
N ASP A 127 -6.36 -19.84 10.66
CA ASP A 127 -7.62 -19.29 10.11
C ASP A 127 -7.70 -17.77 10.23
N THR A 128 -7.09 -17.19 11.26
CA THR A 128 -7.02 -15.75 11.49
C THR A 128 -5.59 -15.33 11.79
N ILE A 129 -5.11 -14.36 11.03
CA ILE A 129 -3.78 -13.78 11.21
C ILE A 129 -3.80 -12.76 12.35
N THR A 130 -2.84 -12.87 13.26
CA THR A 130 -2.57 -11.88 14.30
C THR A 130 -1.29 -11.08 13.98
N ASN A 131 -0.99 -10.07 14.80
CA ASN A 131 0.28 -9.35 14.67
C ASN A 131 1.50 -10.23 14.98
N ASP A 132 1.32 -11.29 15.77
CA ASP A 132 2.36 -12.23 16.19
C ASP A 132 2.46 -13.47 15.29
N THR A 133 1.59 -13.60 14.28
CA THR A 133 1.70 -14.67 13.29
C THR A 133 3.04 -14.57 12.56
N PRO A 134 3.84 -15.66 12.53
CA PRO A 134 5.13 -15.65 11.84
C PRO A 134 5.00 -15.32 10.37
N VAL A 135 5.85 -14.42 9.86
CA VAL A 135 5.93 -14.12 8.45
C VAL A 135 6.63 -15.26 7.71
N ARG A 136 5.96 -15.82 6.69
CA ARG A 136 6.46 -16.91 5.84
C ARG A 136 6.06 -16.67 4.39
N PRO A 137 6.61 -15.62 3.76
CA PRO A 137 6.20 -15.21 2.41
C PRO A 137 6.41 -16.33 1.38
N GLN A 138 5.51 -16.40 0.40
CA GLN A 138 5.55 -17.36 -0.70
C GLN A 138 5.77 -16.65 -2.05
N SER A 139 6.33 -15.43 -2.02
CA SER A 139 6.70 -14.66 -3.20
C SER A 139 7.93 -13.80 -2.92
N SER A 140 8.68 -13.45 -3.98
CA SER A 140 9.83 -12.56 -3.91
C SER A 140 9.48 -11.22 -3.28
N TYR A 141 8.37 -10.62 -3.69
CA TYR A 141 7.85 -9.37 -3.11
C TYR A 141 7.58 -9.47 -1.61
N GLY A 142 6.87 -10.52 -1.19
CA GLY A 142 6.58 -10.76 0.23
C GLY A 142 7.85 -10.91 1.07
N THR A 143 8.84 -11.64 0.54
CA THR A 143 10.15 -11.82 1.17
C THR A 143 10.87 -10.49 1.31
N GLN A 144 10.92 -9.68 0.25
CA GLN A 144 11.55 -8.36 0.26
C GLN A 144 10.88 -7.42 1.29
N LYS A 145 9.55 -7.41 1.37
CA LYS A 145 8.83 -6.64 2.39
C LYS A 145 9.15 -7.12 3.81
N ALA A 146 9.20 -8.44 4.04
CA ALA A 146 9.53 -9.00 5.34
C ALA A 146 10.97 -8.67 5.79
N ILE A 147 11.94 -8.69 4.89
CA ILE A 147 13.32 -8.24 5.15
C ILE A 147 13.31 -6.78 5.60
N CYS A 148 12.60 -5.91 4.88
CA CYS A 148 12.51 -4.49 5.23
C CYS A 148 11.82 -4.26 6.59
N GLU A 149 10.78 -5.05 6.94
CA GLU A 149 10.16 -5.00 8.27
C GLU A 149 11.19 -5.27 9.39
N LEU A 150 12.05 -6.28 9.21
CA LEU A 150 13.10 -6.61 10.18
C LEU A 150 14.13 -5.48 10.31
N TRP A 151 14.59 -4.89 9.22
CA TRP A 151 15.50 -3.75 9.27
C TRP A 151 14.87 -2.56 9.99
N ILE A 152 13.65 -2.18 9.64
CA ILE A 152 12.97 -1.02 10.26
C ILE A 152 12.76 -1.25 11.76
N ASN A 153 12.40 -2.48 12.18
CA ASN A 153 12.29 -2.81 13.59
C ASN A 153 13.65 -2.68 14.31
N ASP A 154 14.76 -3.15 13.71
CA ASP A 154 16.09 -3.05 14.31
C ASP A 154 16.59 -1.59 14.37
N TYR A 155 16.41 -0.82 13.29
CA TYR A 155 16.74 0.61 13.28
C TYR A 155 15.95 1.38 14.35
N THR A 156 14.70 1.00 14.58
CA THR A 156 13.87 1.59 15.64
C THR A 156 14.36 1.19 17.03
N ARG A 157 14.64 -0.10 17.24
CA ARG A 157 15.20 -0.62 18.49
C ARG A 157 16.53 0.05 18.85
N LYS A 158 17.35 0.38 17.85
CA LYS A 158 18.63 1.12 17.99
C LYS A 158 18.43 2.63 18.22
N GLY A 159 17.19 3.14 18.16
CA GLY A 159 16.89 4.56 18.31
C GLY A 159 17.28 5.43 17.11
N PHE A 160 17.55 4.86 15.95
CA PHE A 160 17.93 5.60 14.75
C PHE A 160 16.77 6.32 14.10
N ILE A 161 15.58 5.69 14.14
CA ILE A 161 14.32 6.19 13.57
C ILE A 161 13.14 5.90 14.51
N ASP A 162 11.98 6.54 14.29
CA ASP A 162 10.68 6.13 14.86
C ASP A 162 9.91 5.35 13.77
N GLY A 163 10.23 4.06 13.61
CA GLY A 163 9.66 3.19 12.59
C GLY A 163 8.21 2.82 12.86
N ARG A 164 7.41 2.72 11.78
CA ARG A 164 6.00 2.32 11.78
C ARG A 164 5.73 1.49 10.54
N ILE A 165 5.48 0.21 10.74
CA ILE A 165 5.32 -0.75 9.66
C ILE A 165 3.84 -1.08 9.55
N LEU A 166 3.25 -0.76 8.40
CA LEU A 166 1.84 -0.94 8.14
C LEU A 166 1.67 -2.00 7.05
N ARG A 167 1.17 -3.19 7.43
CA ARG A 167 0.84 -4.26 6.47
C ARG A 167 -0.51 -3.94 5.86
N LEU A 168 -0.48 -3.47 4.62
CA LEU A 168 -1.68 -3.04 3.91
C LEU A 168 -2.51 -4.24 3.47
N PRO A 169 -3.87 -4.15 3.54
CA PRO A 169 -4.77 -5.00 2.78
C PRO A 169 -4.55 -4.85 1.26
N THR A 170 -5.14 -5.75 0.48
CA THR A 170 -5.26 -5.53 -0.96
C THR A 170 -6.10 -4.29 -1.23
N VAL A 171 -5.49 -3.30 -1.88
CA VAL A 171 -6.16 -2.02 -2.16
C VAL A 171 -7.06 -2.15 -3.38
N CYS A 172 -8.37 -1.92 -3.20
CA CYS A 172 -9.43 -2.04 -4.20
C CYS A 172 -10.53 -0.99 -3.95
N VAL A 173 -11.03 -0.26 -4.94
CA VAL A 173 -10.77 -0.31 -6.37
C VAL A 173 -9.72 0.74 -6.72
N ARG A 174 -8.60 0.31 -7.31
CA ARG A 174 -7.59 1.26 -7.80
C ARG A 174 -8.03 1.83 -9.14
N PRO A 175 -8.05 3.16 -9.33
CA PRO A 175 -8.28 3.77 -10.64
C PRO A 175 -7.08 3.57 -11.56
N GLY A 176 -7.25 3.96 -12.82
CA GLY A 176 -6.21 3.87 -13.84
C GLY A 176 -6.10 2.49 -14.50
N LYS A 177 -5.05 2.28 -15.26
CA LYS A 177 -4.83 1.02 -16.00
C LYS A 177 -4.40 -0.12 -15.05
N PRO A 178 -4.66 -1.39 -15.40
CA PRO A 178 -4.08 -2.55 -14.71
C PRO A 178 -2.56 -2.43 -14.61
N ASN A 179 -2.00 -2.87 -13.49
CA ASN A 179 -0.55 -2.93 -13.28
C ASN A 179 -0.09 -4.38 -13.07
N ALA A 180 1.21 -4.58 -12.94
CA ALA A 180 1.82 -5.89 -12.77
C ALA A 180 1.67 -6.50 -11.34
N ALA A 181 0.79 -5.98 -10.48
CA ALA A 181 0.49 -6.61 -9.19
C ALA A 181 -0.42 -7.83 -9.41
N ALA A 182 -0.12 -8.96 -8.76
CA ALA A 182 -0.96 -10.16 -8.83
C ALA A 182 -2.42 -9.88 -8.39
N SER A 183 -2.63 -8.95 -7.44
CA SER A 183 -3.96 -8.51 -7.00
C SER A 183 -4.64 -7.50 -7.93
N SER A 184 -4.04 -7.14 -9.07
CA SER A 184 -4.61 -6.11 -9.97
C SER A 184 -6.01 -6.48 -10.47
N PHE A 185 -6.27 -7.79 -10.65
CA PHE A 185 -7.57 -8.30 -11.07
C PHE A 185 -8.71 -7.86 -10.14
N ALA A 186 -8.49 -7.81 -8.82
CA ALA A 186 -9.52 -7.41 -7.85
C ALA A 186 -10.08 -6.00 -8.11
N SER A 187 -9.25 -5.11 -8.67
CA SER A 187 -9.73 -3.80 -9.14
C SER A 187 -10.31 -3.87 -10.55
N SER A 188 -9.69 -4.66 -11.45
CA SER A 188 -10.10 -4.75 -12.85
C SER A 188 -11.52 -5.32 -13.02
N ILE A 189 -11.88 -6.36 -12.27
CA ILE A 189 -13.24 -6.96 -12.32
C ILE A 189 -14.37 -6.04 -11.83
N ILE A 190 -14.01 -4.88 -11.29
CA ILE A 190 -14.96 -3.84 -10.84
C ILE A 190 -14.85 -2.61 -11.75
N ARG A 191 -13.65 -2.08 -11.93
CA ARG A 191 -13.37 -0.82 -12.64
C ARG A 191 -13.74 -0.86 -14.11
N GLU A 192 -13.29 -1.90 -14.85
CA GLU A 192 -13.55 -2.04 -16.27
C GLU A 192 -15.04 -2.21 -16.58
N PRO A 193 -15.79 -3.10 -15.88
CA PRO A 193 -17.23 -3.23 -16.06
C PRO A 193 -18.01 -1.93 -15.82
N ILE A 194 -17.67 -1.17 -14.78
CA ILE A 194 -18.27 0.14 -14.51
C ILE A 194 -18.00 1.13 -15.65
N SER A 195 -16.83 1.01 -16.30
CA SER A 195 -16.49 1.83 -17.46
C SER A 195 -17.03 1.28 -18.79
N GLY A 196 -17.88 0.25 -18.77
CA GLY A 196 -18.46 -0.38 -19.96
C GLY A 196 -17.54 -1.35 -20.69
N GLN A 197 -16.39 -1.72 -20.09
CA GLN A 197 -15.38 -2.62 -20.67
C GLN A 197 -15.48 -4.02 -20.08
N SER A 198 -15.05 -5.04 -20.84
CA SER A 198 -14.93 -6.41 -20.33
C SER A 198 -13.71 -6.54 -19.41
N ALA A 199 -13.81 -7.42 -18.42
CA ALA A 199 -12.73 -7.78 -17.51
C ALA A 199 -12.58 -9.28 -17.39
N LEU A 200 -11.35 -9.76 -17.17
CA LEU A 200 -11.07 -11.16 -16.89
C LEU A 200 -10.93 -11.37 -15.39
N CYS A 201 -11.61 -12.39 -14.87
CA CYS A 201 -11.45 -12.87 -13.50
C CYS A 201 -10.57 -14.14 -13.54
N PRO A 202 -9.29 -14.04 -13.07
CA PRO A 202 -8.31 -15.10 -13.24
C PRO A 202 -8.33 -16.14 -12.10
N VAL A 203 -9.24 -16.03 -11.14
CA VAL A 203 -9.25 -16.84 -9.91
C VAL A 203 -10.62 -17.45 -9.64
N ASP A 204 -10.67 -18.43 -8.71
CA ASP A 204 -11.91 -19.03 -8.24
C ASP A 204 -12.82 -18.00 -7.54
N LEU A 205 -14.14 -18.13 -7.75
CA LEU A 205 -15.14 -17.24 -7.17
C LEU A 205 -15.23 -17.33 -5.64
N ASN A 206 -14.86 -18.45 -5.05
CA ASN A 206 -14.86 -18.66 -3.59
C ASN A 206 -13.58 -18.12 -2.92
N LEU A 207 -12.58 -17.72 -3.71
CA LEU A 207 -11.37 -17.12 -3.15
C LEU A 207 -11.75 -15.88 -2.34
N ALA A 208 -11.42 -15.91 -1.05
CA ALA A 208 -11.61 -14.77 -0.16
C ALA A 208 -10.37 -13.87 -0.14
N LEU A 209 -10.59 -12.58 -0.15
CA LEU A 209 -9.55 -11.55 -0.13
C LEU A 209 -9.72 -10.65 1.10
N TRP A 210 -8.60 -10.14 1.63
CA TRP A 210 -8.57 -9.06 2.61
C TRP A 210 -8.39 -7.74 1.88
N LEU A 211 -9.45 -6.90 1.87
CA LEU A 211 -9.55 -5.72 1.03
C LEU A 211 -9.69 -4.43 1.85
N SER A 212 -9.22 -3.33 1.29
CA SER A 212 -9.55 -1.98 1.76
C SER A 212 -9.57 -0.99 0.60
N SER A 213 -10.40 0.05 0.74
CA SER A 213 -10.48 1.13 -0.26
C SER A 213 -9.20 1.98 -0.25
N PRO A 214 -8.90 2.64 -1.39
CA PRO A 214 -7.82 3.62 -1.44
C PRO A 214 -7.96 4.75 -0.43
N ASP A 215 -9.17 5.21 -0.17
CA ASP A 215 -9.45 6.31 0.75
C ASP A 215 -9.17 5.90 2.20
N THR A 216 -9.62 4.72 2.62
CA THR A 216 -9.32 4.16 3.94
C THR A 216 -7.83 3.91 4.12
N VAL A 217 -7.14 3.33 3.12
CA VAL A 217 -5.69 3.09 3.20
C VAL A 217 -4.92 4.40 3.33
N THR A 218 -5.25 5.43 2.53
CA THR A 218 -4.56 6.72 2.62
C THR A 218 -4.90 7.50 3.89
N ALA A 219 -6.13 7.36 4.42
CA ALA A 219 -6.50 7.89 5.74
C ALA A 219 -5.66 7.24 6.85
N ASN A 220 -5.54 5.91 6.82
CA ASN A 220 -4.75 5.14 7.78
C ASN A 220 -3.25 5.47 7.69
N LEU A 221 -2.70 5.62 6.48
CA LEU A 221 -1.33 6.08 6.30
C LEU A 221 -1.12 7.46 6.93
N ALA A 222 -1.99 8.43 6.66
CA ALA A 222 -1.90 9.76 7.24
C ALA A 222 -2.09 9.72 8.78
N HIS A 223 -3.05 8.94 9.28
CA HIS A 223 -3.30 8.76 10.71
C HIS A 223 -2.08 8.20 11.45
N SER A 224 -1.33 7.28 10.84
CA SER A 224 -0.14 6.68 11.45
C SER A 224 0.90 7.73 11.90
N LEU A 225 0.93 8.89 11.24
CA LEU A 225 1.82 10.00 11.62
C LEU A 225 1.46 10.61 12.98
N THR A 226 0.19 10.58 13.38
CA THR A 226 -0.30 11.26 14.59
C THR A 226 -0.13 10.41 15.86
N ILE A 227 0.04 9.09 15.72
CA ILE A 227 0.13 8.17 16.86
C ILE A 227 1.45 8.41 17.61
N PRO A 228 1.43 8.64 18.93
CA PRO A 228 2.66 8.76 19.73
C PRO A 228 3.48 7.45 19.71
N ALA A 229 4.81 7.55 19.69
CA ALA A 229 5.72 6.39 19.73
C ALA A 229 5.47 5.49 20.94
N SER A 230 5.06 6.06 22.08
CA SER A 230 4.73 5.33 23.32
C SER A 230 3.50 4.41 23.21
N LYS A 231 2.66 4.59 22.19
CA LYS A 231 1.51 3.70 21.92
C LYS A 231 1.92 2.41 21.19
N PHE A 232 3.09 2.38 20.59
CA PHE A 232 3.66 1.16 20.03
C PHE A 232 4.39 0.39 21.14
N THR A 233 4.26 -0.93 21.14
CA THR A 233 4.96 -1.83 22.07
C THR A 233 6.35 -2.20 21.51
N THR A 234 6.84 -3.40 21.81
CA THR A 234 8.11 -3.92 21.30
C THR A 234 8.12 -4.10 19.78
N THR A 235 6.96 -4.34 19.15
CA THR A 235 6.84 -4.39 17.70
C THR A 235 6.27 -3.11 17.14
N ARG A 236 6.83 -2.66 16.02
CA ARG A 236 6.37 -1.49 15.25
C ARG A 236 5.48 -1.87 14.08
N THR A 237 5.11 -3.15 13.99
CA THR A 237 4.36 -3.71 12.88
C THR A 237 2.88 -3.85 13.25
N LEU A 238 2.01 -3.41 12.34
CA LEU A 238 0.56 -3.52 12.48
C LEU A 238 -0.05 -4.08 11.19
N ASN A 239 -0.95 -5.05 11.33
CA ASN A 239 -1.87 -5.43 10.28
C ASN A 239 -2.96 -4.36 10.20
N LEU A 240 -3.09 -3.67 9.07
CA LEU A 240 -4.13 -2.66 8.92
C LEU A 240 -5.51 -3.28 8.74
N PRO A 241 -6.57 -2.63 9.28
CA PRO A 241 -7.93 -3.08 9.11
C PRO A 241 -8.36 -3.13 7.65
N GLY A 242 -9.20 -4.10 7.32
CA GLY A 242 -9.82 -4.32 6.04
C GLY A 242 -11.12 -5.10 6.20
N ILE A 243 -11.66 -5.60 5.10
CA ILE A 243 -12.84 -6.48 5.07
C ILE A 243 -12.53 -7.77 4.31
N THR A 244 -13.06 -8.90 4.79
CA THR A 244 -12.99 -10.19 4.08
C THR A 244 -14.12 -10.25 3.07
N VAL A 245 -13.80 -10.42 1.79
CA VAL A 245 -14.79 -10.51 0.71
C VAL A 245 -14.37 -11.62 -0.26
N THR A 246 -15.29 -12.53 -0.62
CA THR A 246 -15.05 -13.50 -1.69
C THR A 246 -15.19 -12.82 -3.05
N VAL A 247 -14.51 -13.34 -4.07
CA VAL A 247 -14.65 -12.84 -5.45
C VAL A 247 -16.11 -12.89 -5.90
N LYS A 248 -16.85 -13.96 -5.53
CA LYS A 248 -18.30 -14.05 -5.78
C LYS A 248 -19.05 -12.84 -5.16
N ALA A 249 -18.82 -12.56 -3.88
CA ALA A 249 -19.47 -11.44 -3.20
C ALA A 249 -19.07 -10.07 -3.80
N MET A 250 -17.83 -9.93 -4.31
CA MET A 250 -17.42 -8.73 -5.04
C MET A 250 -18.25 -8.53 -6.32
N LEU A 251 -18.49 -9.60 -7.07
CA LEU A 251 -19.28 -9.56 -8.30
C LEU A 251 -20.78 -9.38 -8.03
N ASP A 252 -21.28 -9.95 -6.94
CA ASP A 252 -22.67 -9.74 -6.50
C ASP A 252 -22.88 -8.26 -6.12
N ALA A 253 -21.95 -7.65 -5.37
CA ALA A 253 -21.96 -6.23 -5.05
C ALA A 253 -21.81 -5.33 -6.30
N LEU A 254 -21.02 -5.74 -7.29
CA LEU A 254 -20.94 -5.04 -8.59
C LEU A 254 -22.30 -5.02 -9.27
N SER A 255 -23.02 -6.16 -9.32
CA SER A 255 -24.35 -6.26 -9.89
C SER A 255 -25.37 -5.37 -9.15
N GLU A 256 -25.29 -5.34 -7.81
CA GLU A 256 -26.15 -4.54 -6.96
C GLU A 256 -25.97 -3.03 -7.18
N VAL A 257 -24.71 -2.56 -7.25
CA VAL A 257 -24.39 -1.13 -7.32
C VAL A 257 -24.39 -0.58 -8.74
N ALA A 258 -23.91 -1.35 -9.72
CA ALA A 258 -23.70 -0.91 -11.10
C ALA A 258 -24.60 -1.63 -12.13
N GLY A 259 -25.51 -2.48 -11.66
CA GLY A 259 -26.45 -3.23 -12.49
C GLY A 259 -25.92 -4.57 -13.00
N PRO A 260 -26.85 -5.49 -13.39
CA PRO A 260 -26.49 -6.83 -13.86
C PRO A 260 -25.60 -6.83 -15.11
N GLU A 261 -25.80 -5.84 -16.00
CA GLU A 261 -24.98 -5.71 -17.22
C GLU A 261 -23.49 -5.50 -16.90
N ALA A 262 -23.16 -4.79 -15.81
CA ALA A 262 -21.78 -4.65 -15.37
C ALA A 262 -21.20 -6.01 -14.96
N ARG A 263 -21.99 -6.83 -14.24
CA ARG A 263 -21.58 -8.19 -13.84
C ARG A 263 -21.33 -9.10 -15.04
N GLU A 264 -22.15 -9.03 -16.08
CA GLU A 264 -22.03 -9.84 -17.31
C GLU A 264 -20.78 -9.53 -18.11
N ARG A 265 -20.17 -8.34 -17.94
CA ARG A 265 -18.89 -7.99 -18.58
C ARG A 265 -17.68 -8.70 -17.96
N VAL A 266 -17.84 -9.40 -16.83
CA VAL A 266 -16.76 -10.15 -16.19
C VAL A 266 -16.75 -11.58 -16.68
N GLN A 267 -15.67 -11.96 -17.36
CA GLN A 267 -15.44 -13.30 -17.89
C GLN A 267 -14.52 -14.09 -16.95
N LEU A 268 -14.88 -15.33 -16.66
CA LEU A 268 -14.05 -16.23 -15.86
C LEU A 268 -13.00 -16.88 -16.77
N GLN A 269 -11.74 -16.59 -16.55
CA GLN A 269 -10.61 -17.19 -17.26
C GLN A 269 -9.46 -17.39 -16.28
N SER A 270 -9.28 -18.62 -15.82
CA SER A 270 -8.25 -18.96 -14.83
C SER A 270 -6.84 -18.66 -15.32
N ASP A 271 -6.03 -18.05 -14.43
CA ASP A 271 -4.58 -17.90 -14.58
C ASP A 271 -3.90 -18.58 -13.38
N GLU A 272 -3.16 -19.66 -13.65
CA GLU A 272 -2.54 -20.46 -12.60
C GLU A 272 -1.49 -19.71 -11.78
N VAL A 273 -0.74 -18.78 -12.42
CA VAL A 273 0.30 -18.00 -11.74
C VAL A 273 -0.34 -17.01 -10.78
N ILE A 274 -1.32 -16.24 -11.26
CA ILE A 274 -2.05 -15.27 -10.43
C ILE A 274 -2.78 -16.02 -9.31
N SER A 275 -3.52 -17.09 -9.64
CA SER A 275 -4.28 -17.89 -8.67
C SER A 275 -3.39 -18.40 -7.54
N ARG A 276 -2.22 -19.00 -7.87
CA ARG A 276 -1.27 -19.51 -6.89
C ARG A 276 -0.75 -18.42 -5.95
N ILE A 277 -0.38 -17.25 -6.50
CA ILE A 277 0.15 -16.14 -5.70
C ILE A 277 -0.92 -15.62 -4.75
N VAL A 278 -2.12 -15.31 -5.24
CA VAL A 278 -3.16 -14.68 -4.39
C VAL A 278 -3.82 -15.67 -3.44
N ALA A 279 -3.93 -16.94 -3.79
CA ALA A 279 -4.43 -17.99 -2.89
C ALA A 279 -3.49 -18.28 -1.72
N SER A 280 -2.22 -17.89 -1.81
CA SER A 280 -1.27 -18.01 -0.71
C SER A 280 -1.45 -16.93 0.37
N TRP A 281 -2.23 -15.87 0.09
CA TRP A 281 -2.44 -14.75 1.00
C TRP A 281 -3.61 -14.98 1.94
N PRO A 282 -3.48 -14.55 3.21
CA PRO A 282 -4.58 -14.67 4.16
C PRO A 282 -5.71 -13.69 3.85
N SER A 283 -6.92 -14.10 4.23
CA SER A 283 -8.13 -13.29 4.05
C SER A 283 -8.81 -12.88 5.35
N ARG A 284 -8.28 -13.30 6.52
CA ARG A 284 -8.85 -12.95 7.83
C ARG A 284 -7.75 -12.48 8.77
N PHE A 285 -8.00 -11.35 9.42
CA PHE A 285 -7.04 -10.72 10.33
C PHE A 285 -7.71 -10.30 11.64
N GLU A 286 -7.02 -10.53 12.73
CA GLU A 286 -7.27 -9.89 14.01
C GLU A 286 -6.61 -8.49 13.96
N VAL A 287 -7.41 -7.43 14.18
CA VAL A 287 -6.98 -6.04 14.01
C VAL A 287 -7.39 -5.13 15.19
N SER A 288 -7.78 -5.70 16.34
CA SER A 288 -8.24 -4.95 17.52
C SER A 288 -7.24 -3.86 17.89
N ARG A 289 -5.96 -4.22 17.94
CA ARG A 289 -4.91 -3.26 18.28
C ARG A 289 -4.84 -2.08 17.29
N ALA A 290 -4.99 -2.34 16.01
CA ALA A 290 -5.02 -1.25 15.02
C ALA A 290 -6.26 -0.37 15.21
N VAL A 291 -7.42 -0.96 15.48
CA VAL A 291 -8.67 -0.24 15.76
C VAL A 291 -8.55 0.60 17.05
N GLU A 292 -7.98 0.05 18.12
CA GLU A 292 -7.70 0.77 19.37
C GLU A 292 -6.75 1.96 19.18
N LEU A 293 -5.84 1.88 18.21
CA LEU A 293 -4.95 2.96 17.81
C LEU A 293 -5.64 3.97 16.87
N GLY A 294 -6.92 3.78 16.52
CA GLY A 294 -7.70 4.70 15.70
C GLY A 294 -7.61 4.46 14.19
N PHE A 295 -7.08 3.30 13.77
CA PHE A 295 -7.14 2.93 12.35
C PHE A 295 -8.55 2.47 11.96
N GLU A 296 -8.98 2.85 10.78
CA GLU A 296 -10.33 2.62 10.27
C GLU A 296 -10.38 1.48 9.24
N ARG A 297 -11.58 0.93 9.04
CA ARG A 297 -11.89 -0.03 7.98
C ARG A 297 -13.10 0.41 7.18
N ASP A 298 -13.20 -0.07 5.95
CA ASP A 298 -14.40 0.08 5.14
C ASP A 298 -15.57 -0.69 5.76
N ARG A 299 -16.81 -0.23 5.56
CA ARG A 299 -18.02 -0.86 6.13
C ARG A 299 -18.49 -2.04 5.29
N SER A 300 -18.46 -1.87 3.95
CA SER A 300 -18.92 -2.87 2.99
C SER A 300 -18.13 -2.76 1.68
N PHE A 301 -18.24 -3.79 0.83
CA PHE A 301 -17.67 -3.73 -0.50
C PHE A 301 -18.48 -2.85 -1.45
N GLN A 302 -19.79 -2.72 -1.21
CA GLN A 302 -20.67 -1.79 -1.90
C GLN A 302 -20.19 -0.34 -1.72
N ASP A 303 -19.83 0.06 -0.49
CA ASP A 303 -19.31 1.41 -0.22
C ASP A 303 -18.00 1.65 -0.97
N ILE A 304 -17.13 0.63 -1.09
CA ILE A 304 -15.88 0.70 -1.87
C ILE A 304 -16.18 0.96 -3.36
N ILE A 305 -17.19 0.28 -3.92
CA ILE A 305 -17.61 0.48 -5.31
C ILE A 305 -18.20 1.89 -5.50
N GLN A 306 -19.07 2.33 -4.60
CA GLN A 306 -19.68 3.66 -4.66
C GLN A 306 -18.63 4.78 -4.58
N ALA A 307 -17.65 4.65 -3.68
CA ALA A 307 -16.52 5.57 -3.57
C ALA A 307 -15.71 5.65 -4.87
N HIS A 308 -15.51 4.49 -5.53
CA HIS A 308 -14.83 4.47 -6.83
C HIS A 308 -15.63 5.19 -7.92
N ILE A 309 -16.95 4.97 -8.00
CA ILE A 309 -17.83 5.65 -8.96
C ILE A 309 -17.79 7.17 -8.73
N ALA A 310 -17.91 7.62 -7.48
CA ALA A 310 -17.83 9.04 -7.13
C ALA A 310 -16.49 9.66 -7.54
N TYR A 311 -15.38 8.96 -7.30
CA TYR A 311 -14.05 9.41 -7.69
C TYR A 311 -13.90 9.58 -9.21
N VAL A 312 -14.38 8.59 -10.00
CA VAL A 312 -14.31 8.66 -11.47
C VAL A 312 -15.20 9.76 -12.04
N SER A 313 -16.35 9.99 -11.44
CA SER A 313 -17.28 11.07 -11.84
C SER A 313 -16.69 12.45 -11.58
N ALA A 314 -16.06 12.65 -10.42
CA ALA A 314 -15.39 13.91 -10.08
C ALA A 314 -14.15 14.21 -10.95
N ALA A 315 -13.49 13.19 -11.50
CA ALA A 315 -12.35 13.36 -12.40
C ALA A 315 -12.75 13.72 -13.86
N LYS A 316 -14.04 13.60 -14.21
CA LYS A 316 -14.59 13.93 -15.54
C LYS A 316 -15.25 15.31 -15.59
N SER A 317 -15.57 15.89 -14.44
CA SER A 317 -16.07 17.25 -14.25
C SER A 317 -14.91 18.26 -14.14
#